data_32d758edce349023c9cec70316a8a3b8
#
_entry.id   32d758edce349023c9cec70316a8a3b8
#
_cell.length_a   1.000
_cell.length_b   1.000
_cell.length_c   1.000
_cell.angle_alpha   90.00
_cell.angle_beta   90.00
_cell.angle_gamma   90.00
#
_symmetry.space_group_name_H-M   'P 1'
#
loop_
_entity.id
_entity.type
_entity.pdbx_description
1 polymer ?
#
loop_
_entity_poly.entity_id
_entity_poly.type
_entity_poly.pdbx_seq_one_letter_code
_entity_poly.pdbx_strand_id
1 'polypeptide(L)'
;LDYKVDFKPRYGHGKPPHQDLYKIIDANREKYRDLISKALSYKNNIWLIQDSKKETDSTKPTWNNGFLPGLDIVGIYTMIAEFKPRKYIEIGSGNSTKVAYKAKKEQQLDTEIISIDPMPRAEIDHLADQVIRKPFENIDFNILDELNENDILFVDNSHRILPNSDSMVFYLEILPKLKKGVIVHIHDIYLPYDYPQFMCDRFYSEQYGLAMYLLANPEKYQTILPNYFIFEDKELSELISPIWNHENLSGVEKHGGSYWLRINN
;
A
#
# COMPACT_ATOMS: atom_id res chain seq x y z
N LEU A 1 -15.53 -23.02 12.63
CA LEU A 1 -14.36 -23.77 13.13
C LEU A 1 -14.84 -24.88 14.06
N ASP A 2 -14.21 -26.04 13.97
CA ASP A 2 -14.57 -27.22 14.76
C ASP A 2 -14.21 -27.09 16.25
N TYR A 3 -13.42 -26.07 16.58
CA TYR A 3 -13.05 -25.70 17.94
C TYR A 3 -12.92 -24.18 18.08
N LYS A 4 -12.97 -23.69 19.30
CA LYS A 4 -12.81 -22.27 19.59
C LYS A 4 -11.38 -21.83 19.33
N VAL A 5 -11.20 -20.91 18.38
CA VAL A 5 -9.92 -20.21 18.11
C VAL A 5 -9.97 -18.84 18.77
N ASP A 6 -8.87 -18.48 19.39
CA ASP A 6 -8.67 -17.19 20.03
C ASP A 6 -7.96 -16.26 19.00
N PHE A 7 -8.72 -15.39 18.36
CA PHE A 7 -8.21 -14.48 17.33
C PHE A 7 -7.45 -13.32 17.98
N LYS A 8 -6.13 -13.49 18.09
CA LYS A 8 -5.25 -12.49 18.70
C LYS A 8 -3.88 -12.46 18.02
N PRO A 9 -3.16 -11.34 18.09
CA PRO A 9 -1.82 -11.24 17.55
C PRO A 9 -0.89 -12.30 18.12
N ARG A 10 -0.16 -13.00 17.27
CA ARG A 10 0.87 -13.97 17.64
C ARG A 10 2.24 -13.34 17.69
N TYR A 11 2.50 -12.36 16.79
CA TYR A 11 3.77 -11.68 16.61
C TYR A 11 3.59 -10.16 16.73
N GLY A 12 4.62 -9.44 17.20
CA GLY A 12 4.52 -8.00 17.42
C GLY A 12 3.61 -7.62 18.60
N HIS A 13 3.24 -6.36 18.69
CA HIS A 13 2.36 -5.83 19.77
C HIS A 13 2.87 -6.21 21.19
N GLY A 14 4.16 -5.98 21.42
CA GLY A 14 4.85 -6.36 22.66
C GLY A 14 5.46 -7.77 22.65
N LYS A 15 5.35 -8.51 21.56
CA LYS A 15 5.99 -9.80 21.32
C LYS A 15 7.03 -9.68 20.19
N PRO A 16 7.97 -10.65 20.06
CA PRO A 16 8.89 -10.68 18.92
C PRO A 16 8.14 -10.78 17.58
N PRO A 17 8.71 -10.24 16.49
CA PRO A 17 8.18 -10.44 15.14
C PRO A 17 8.31 -11.90 14.70
N HIS A 18 7.64 -12.28 13.60
CA HIS A 18 7.88 -13.56 12.95
C HIS A 18 9.32 -13.62 12.42
N GLN A 19 10.14 -14.52 12.96
CA GLN A 19 11.59 -14.50 12.80
C GLN A 19 12.06 -14.59 11.33
N ASP A 20 11.48 -15.48 10.54
CA ASP A 20 11.94 -15.69 9.16
C ASP A 20 11.44 -14.59 8.23
N LEU A 21 10.21 -14.09 8.42
CA LEU A 21 9.73 -12.92 7.70
C LEU A 21 10.55 -11.67 8.06
N TYR A 22 10.94 -11.52 9.31
CA TYR A 22 11.82 -10.42 9.71
C TYR A 22 13.13 -10.44 8.93
N LYS A 23 13.80 -11.60 8.83
CA LYS A 23 15.05 -11.75 8.08
C LYS A 23 14.89 -11.39 6.59
N ILE A 24 13.79 -11.87 5.97
CA ILE A 24 13.49 -11.60 4.55
C ILE A 24 13.28 -10.10 4.32
N ILE A 25 12.50 -9.46 5.18
CA ILE A 25 12.18 -8.03 5.05
C ILE A 25 13.44 -7.20 5.36
N ASP A 26 14.13 -7.48 6.45
CA ASP A 26 15.33 -6.75 6.87
C ASP A 26 16.48 -6.81 5.87
N ALA A 27 16.56 -7.87 5.06
CA ALA A 27 17.59 -8.02 4.03
C ALA A 27 17.57 -6.92 2.95
N ASN A 28 16.46 -6.19 2.81
CA ASN A 28 16.31 -5.10 1.83
C ASN A 28 16.45 -3.68 2.44
N ARG A 29 16.97 -3.56 3.66
CA ARG A 29 17.07 -2.30 4.44
C ARG A 29 17.68 -1.13 3.66
N GLU A 30 18.71 -1.36 2.86
CA GLU A 30 19.35 -0.30 2.05
C GLU A 30 18.37 0.33 1.04
N LYS A 31 17.49 -0.49 0.42
CA LYS A 31 16.46 0.04 -0.49
C LYS A 31 15.45 0.92 0.25
N TYR A 32 15.14 0.56 1.50
CA TYR A 32 14.25 1.39 2.33
C TYR A 32 14.88 2.74 2.64
N ARG A 33 16.18 2.77 2.99
CA ARG A 33 16.92 4.03 3.21
C ARG A 33 16.92 4.90 1.97
N ASP A 34 17.15 4.33 0.80
CA ASP A 34 17.11 5.06 -0.46
C ASP A 34 15.74 5.67 -0.73
N LEU A 35 14.66 4.87 -0.59
CA LEU A 35 13.30 5.36 -0.80
C LEU A 35 12.86 6.38 0.27
N ILE A 36 13.29 6.23 1.53
CA ILE A 36 13.10 7.25 2.57
C ILE A 36 13.81 8.55 2.20
N SER A 37 15.04 8.48 1.71
CA SER A 37 15.76 9.67 1.23
C SER A 37 15.03 10.37 0.09
N LYS A 38 14.44 9.58 -0.84
CA LYS A 38 13.58 10.10 -1.90
C LYS A 38 12.31 10.75 -1.35
N ALA A 39 11.63 10.10 -0.42
CA ALA A 39 10.45 10.68 0.25
C ALA A 39 10.77 12.04 0.88
N LEU A 40 11.91 12.15 1.55
CA LEU A 40 12.37 13.43 2.13
C LEU A 40 12.68 14.49 1.07
N SER A 41 13.09 14.13 -0.13
CA SER A 41 13.29 15.08 -1.23
C SER A 41 11.95 15.67 -1.74
N TYR A 42 10.85 14.93 -1.60
CA TYR A 42 9.50 15.38 -1.94
C TYR A 42 8.74 16.03 -0.77
N LYS A 43 9.36 16.21 0.39
CA LYS A 43 8.69 16.71 1.59
C LYS A 43 7.90 18.00 1.36
N ASN A 44 8.41 18.94 0.55
CA ASN A 44 7.72 20.21 0.28
C ASN A 44 6.38 19.99 -0.44
N ASN A 45 6.30 19.04 -1.36
CA ASN A 45 5.05 18.67 -2.04
C ASN A 45 4.07 17.98 -1.09
N ILE A 46 4.60 17.10 -0.24
CA ILE A 46 3.84 16.34 0.76
C ILE A 46 3.28 17.28 1.85
N TRP A 47 4.05 18.28 2.28
CA TRP A 47 3.63 19.28 3.24
C TRP A 47 2.49 20.21 2.76
N LEU A 48 2.26 20.28 1.43
CA LEU A 48 1.13 21.03 0.87
C LEU A 48 -0.22 20.33 1.09
N ILE A 49 -0.23 19.05 1.45
CA ILE A 49 -1.45 18.33 1.79
C ILE A 49 -2.01 18.93 3.09
N GLN A 50 -3.29 19.29 3.09
CA GLN A 50 -3.96 19.88 4.23
C GLN A 50 -4.59 18.83 5.14
N ASP A 51 -4.88 19.21 6.38
CA ASP A 51 -5.73 18.42 7.27
C ASP A 51 -7.16 18.31 6.71
N SER A 52 -7.81 17.17 6.91
CA SER A 52 -9.18 16.91 6.42
C SER A 52 -10.23 17.92 6.90
N LYS A 53 -9.97 18.60 8.03
CA LYS A 53 -10.84 19.66 8.56
C LYS A 53 -10.64 21.02 7.90
N LYS A 54 -9.53 21.20 7.16
CA LYS A 54 -9.16 22.46 6.51
C LYS A 54 -9.33 22.44 5.00
N GLU A 55 -9.19 21.25 4.38
CA GLU A 55 -9.33 21.11 2.91
C GLU A 55 -10.81 21.17 2.54
N THR A 56 -11.14 22.02 1.61
CA THR A 56 -12.49 22.21 1.07
C THR A 56 -12.69 21.61 -0.31
N ASP A 57 -11.60 21.28 -1.01
CA ASP A 57 -11.62 20.66 -2.32
C ASP A 57 -11.65 19.13 -2.14
N SER A 58 -12.81 18.53 -2.40
CA SER A 58 -13.02 17.07 -2.25
C SER A 58 -12.13 16.24 -3.16
N THR A 59 -11.45 16.82 -4.14
CA THR A 59 -10.56 16.13 -5.08
C THR A 59 -9.14 15.97 -4.56
N LYS A 60 -8.78 16.76 -3.53
CA LYS A 60 -7.43 16.73 -2.96
C LYS A 60 -7.28 15.68 -1.87
N PRO A 61 -6.08 15.08 -1.74
CA PRO A 61 -5.77 14.23 -0.60
C PRO A 61 -5.70 15.07 0.67
N THR A 62 -6.01 14.43 1.81
CA THR A 62 -5.94 15.07 3.12
C THR A 62 -5.23 14.21 4.14
N TRP A 63 -4.57 14.85 5.12
CA TRP A 63 -4.17 14.19 6.35
C TRP A 63 -5.40 13.90 7.23
N ASN A 64 -5.27 12.98 8.17
CA ASN A 64 -6.32 12.60 9.12
C ASN A 64 -7.66 12.24 8.43
N ASN A 65 -7.55 11.54 7.29
CA ASN A 65 -8.69 11.16 6.44
C ASN A 65 -9.45 9.91 6.95
N GLY A 66 -8.95 9.21 7.97
CA GLY A 66 -9.56 8.04 8.58
C GLY A 66 -9.34 6.71 7.83
N PHE A 67 -8.60 6.71 6.72
CA PHE A 67 -8.34 5.52 5.90
C PHE A 67 -6.86 5.26 5.64
N LEU A 68 -6.10 6.30 5.31
CA LEU A 68 -4.68 6.21 5.00
C LEU A 68 -3.86 6.88 6.10
N PRO A 69 -3.07 6.13 6.88
CA PRO A 69 -2.09 6.69 7.80
C PRO A 69 -0.98 7.47 7.08
N GLY A 70 -0.20 8.22 7.84
CA GLY A 70 0.78 9.16 7.29
C GLY A 70 1.81 8.53 6.36
N LEU A 71 2.45 7.41 6.74
CA LEU A 71 3.43 6.76 5.87
C LEU A 71 2.83 6.21 4.58
N ASP A 72 1.53 5.90 4.55
CA ASP A 72 0.90 5.40 3.33
C ASP A 72 0.73 6.52 2.31
N ILE A 73 0.32 7.72 2.74
CA ILE A 73 0.26 8.91 1.87
C ILE A 73 1.66 9.24 1.34
N VAL A 74 2.67 9.25 2.22
CA VAL A 74 4.08 9.49 1.85
C VAL A 74 4.57 8.45 0.86
N GLY A 75 4.27 7.17 1.12
CA GLY A 75 4.65 6.04 0.27
C GLY A 75 4.04 6.13 -1.13
N ILE A 76 2.72 6.33 -1.24
CA ILE A 76 2.03 6.43 -2.54
C ILE A 76 2.63 7.57 -3.37
N TYR A 77 2.77 8.76 -2.78
CA TYR A 77 3.35 9.91 -3.48
C TYR A 77 4.76 9.59 -3.98
N THR A 78 5.62 9.06 -3.10
CA THR A 78 7.02 8.77 -3.40
C THR A 78 7.16 7.71 -4.49
N MET A 79 6.40 6.62 -4.40
CA MET A 79 6.48 5.52 -5.36
C MET A 79 6.08 5.96 -6.77
N ILE A 80 5.04 6.77 -6.90
CA ILE A 80 4.61 7.30 -8.19
C ILE A 80 5.67 8.29 -8.73
N ALA A 81 6.18 9.19 -7.89
CA ALA A 81 7.16 10.19 -8.29
C ALA A 81 8.50 9.57 -8.75
N GLU A 82 8.96 8.50 -8.07
CA GLU A 82 10.23 7.84 -8.37
C GLU A 82 10.15 6.88 -9.55
N PHE A 83 9.11 6.03 -9.58
CA PHE A 83 9.01 4.98 -10.59
C PHE A 83 8.31 5.44 -11.88
N LYS A 84 7.61 6.58 -11.83
CA LYS A 84 6.96 7.20 -12.98
C LYS A 84 6.18 6.19 -13.82
N PRO A 85 5.23 5.46 -13.19
CA PRO A 85 4.51 4.38 -13.87
C PRO A 85 3.79 4.92 -15.10
N ARG A 86 3.76 4.15 -16.18
CA ARG A 86 2.88 4.42 -17.31
C ARG A 86 1.42 4.13 -16.95
N LYS A 87 1.23 3.06 -16.15
CA LYS A 87 -0.08 2.67 -15.62
C LYS A 87 -0.04 2.56 -14.10
N TYR A 88 -1.04 3.14 -13.46
CA TYR A 88 -1.38 2.94 -12.06
C TYR A 88 -2.78 2.36 -12.01
N ILE A 89 -2.89 1.05 -11.75
CA ILE A 89 -4.17 0.35 -11.62
C ILE A 89 -4.46 0.17 -10.14
N GLU A 90 -5.63 0.62 -9.72
CA GLU A 90 -6.05 0.61 -8.32
C GLU A 90 -7.28 -0.25 -8.13
N ILE A 91 -7.18 -1.23 -7.23
CA ILE A 91 -8.27 -2.08 -6.76
C ILE A 91 -8.68 -1.57 -5.39
N GLY A 92 -9.91 -1.06 -5.27
CA GLY A 92 -10.36 -0.29 -4.12
C GLY A 92 -9.88 1.16 -4.18
N SER A 93 -10.76 2.08 -4.50
CA SER A 93 -10.42 3.47 -4.84
C SER A 93 -10.93 4.46 -3.81
N GLY A 94 -10.20 5.56 -3.63
CA GLY A 94 -10.60 6.58 -2.66
C GLY A 94 -9.54 7.64 -2.40
N ASN A 95 -9.11 7.77 -1.15
CA ASN A 95 -8.07 8.74 -0.79
C ASN A 95 -6.71 8.44 -1.44
N SER A 96 -6.39 7.18 -1.69
CA SER A 96 -5.21 6.73 -2.43
C SER A 96 -5.19 7.28 -3.86
N THR A 97 -6.33 7.24 -4.57
CA THR A 97 -6.48 7.82 -5.91
C THR A 97 -6.14 9.31 -5.92
N LYS A 98 -6.57 10.07 -4.90
CA LYS A 98 -6.27 11.50 -4.76
C LYS A 98 -4.78 11.76 -4.59
N VAL A 99 -4.08 10.92 -3.80
CA VAL A 99 -2.62 11.01 -3.64
C VAL A 99 -1.91 10.69 -4.94
N ALA A 100 -2.34 9.63 -5.64
CA ALA A 100 -1.80 9.24 -6.94
C ALA A 100 -1.96 10.35 -7.98
N TYR A 101 -3.15 10.95 -8.06
CA TYR A 101 -3.43 12.06 -8.97
C TYR A 101 -2.57 13.30 -8.64
N LYS A 102 -2.42 13.63 -7.35
CA LYS A 102 -1.54 14.73 -6.91
C LYS A 102 -0.09 14.49 -7.37
N ALA A 103 0.44 13.30 -7.14
CA ALA A 103 1.79 12.95 -7.57
C ALA A 103 1.94 13.03 -9.10
N LYS A 104 1.00 12.44 -9.88
CA LYS A 104 0.94 12.53 -11.35
C LYS A 104 1.03 13.98 -11.82
N LYS A 105 0.19 14.87 -11.26
CA LYS A 105 0.11 16.27 -11.66
C LYS A 105 1.36 17.07 -11.30
N GLU A 106 1.86 16.95 -10.08
CA GLU A 106 3.00 17.73 -9.61
C GLU A 106 4.32 17.29 -10.25
N GLN A 107 4.45 16.00 -10.57
CA GLN A 107 5.62 15.46 -11.27
C GLN A 107 5.47 15.48 -12.81
N GLN A 108 4.36 16.03 -13.35
CA GLN A 108 4.08 16.15 -14.80
C GLN A 108 4.20 14.81 -15.52
N LEU A 109 3.58 13.75 -14.94
CA LEU A 109 3.64 12.39 -15.47
C LEU A 109 2.46 12.12 -16.43
N ASP A 110 2.71 11.31 -17.46
CA ASP A 110 1.69 10.78 -18.38
C ASP A 110 1.06 9.46 -17.87
N THR A 111 1.11 9.24 -16.55
CA THR A 111 0.55 8.04 -15.90
C THR A 111 -0.93 7.93 -16.17
N GLU A 112 -1.37 6.78 -16.69
CA GLU A 112 -2.78 6.42 -16.81
C GLU A 112 -3.26 5.85 -15.45
N ILE A 113 -4.24 6.51 -14.82
CA ILE A 113 -4.85 6.06 -13.57
C ILE A 113 -6.13 5.30 -13.90
N ILE A 114 -6.19 4.02 -13.51
CA ILE A 114 -7.33 3.13 -13.73
C ILE A 114 -7.90 2.72 -12.38
N SER A 115 -9.16 3.07 -12.12
CA SER A 115 -9.88 2.79 -10.87
C SER A 115 -10.81 1.59 -11.05
N ILE A 116 -10.61 0.55 -10.26
CA ILE A 116 -11.45 -0.66 -10.21
C ILE A 116 -12.08 -0.73 -8.83
N ASP A 117 -13.33 -0.33 -8.71
CA ASP A 117 -14.07 -0.34 -7.45
C ASP A 117 -15.57 -0.29 -7.73
N PRO A 118 -16.37 -1.25 -7.24
CA PRO A 118 -17.82 -1.24 -7.44
C PRO A 118 -18.51 -0.08 -6.72
N MET A 119 -17.96 0.38 -5.58
CA MET A 119 -18.57 1.39 -4.70
C MET A 119 -17.50 2.23 -3.98
N PRO A 120 -16.83 3.14 -4.66
CA PRO A 120 -15.76 3.94 -4.05
C PRO A 120 -16.30 4.83 -2.92
N ARG A 121 -15.49 4.97 -1.88
CA ARG A 121 -15.83 5.77 -0.68
C ARG A 121 -15.63 7.27 -0.87
N ALA A 122 -15.08 7.69 -2.00
CA ALA A 122 -14.81 9.09 -2.32
C ALA A 122 -15.18 9.40 -3.76
N GLU A 123 -15.47 10.67 -4.05
CA GLU A 123 -15.66 11.15 -5.42
C GLU A 123 -14.31 11.25 -6.13
N ILE A 124 -13.96 10.22 -6.90
CA ILE A 124 -12.66 10.11 -7.56
C ILE A 124 -12.74 9.88 -9.07
N ASP A 125 -13.93 9.71 -9.64
CA ASP A 125 -14.13 9.33 -11.03
C ASP A 125 -13.46 10.30 -12.02
N HIS A 126 -13.47 11.59 -11.71
CA HIS A 126 -12.83 12.62 -12.50
C HIS A 126 -11.31 12.73 -12.31
N LEU A 127 -10.73 11.95 -11.38
CA LEU A 127 -9.29 11.85 -11.13
C LEU A 127 -8.67 10.66 -11.86
N ALA A 128 -9.50 9.67 -12.22
CA ALA A 128 -9.08 8.50 -12.98
C ALA A 128 -9.28 8.71 -14.47
N ASP A 129 -8.34 8.20 -15.27
CA ASP A 129 -8.46 8.22 -16.74
C ASP A 129 -9.43 7.12 -17.23
N GLN A 130 -9.56 6.02 -16.47
CA GLN A 130 -10.54 4.97 -16.69
C GLN A 130 -11.16 4.51 -15.36
N VAL A 131 -12.48 4.23 -15.39
CA VAL A 131 -13.26 3.78 -14.23
C VAL A 131 -13.99 2.48 -14.55
N ILE A 132 -13.79 1.45 -13.72
CA ILE A 132 -14.45 0.14 -13.83
C ILE A 132 -15.26 -0.10 -12.56
N ARG A 133 -16.61 0.02 -12.67
CA ARG A 133 -17.56 -0.16 -11.57
C ARG A 133 -18.03 -1.60 -11.48
N LYS A 134 -17.06 -2.52 -11.22
CA LYS A 134 -17.31 -3.94 -11.01
C LYS A 134 -16.49 -4.45 -9.83
N PRO A 135 -16.97 -5.47 -9.09
CA PRO A 135 -16.12 -6.22 -8.17
C PRO A 135 -14.89 -6.78 -8.91
N PHE A 136 -13.74 -6.77 -8.25
CA PHE A 136 -12.48 -7.17 -8.87
C PHE A 136 -12.52 -8.59 -9.44
N GLU A 137 -13.14 -9.52 -8.74
CA GLU A 137 -13.28 -10.92 -9.15
C GLU A 137 -14.16 -11.11 -10.41
N ASN A 138 -14.81 -10.06 -10.90
CA ASN A 138 -15.72 -10.09 -12.06
C ASN A 138 -15.26 -9.20 -13.24
N ILE A 139 -14.03 -8.68 -13.22
CA ILE A 139 -13.49 -7.89 -14.34
C ILE A 139 -12.86 -8.79 -15.40
N ASP A 140 -12.58 -8.22 -16.55
CA ASP A 140 -11.68 -8.81 -17.56
C ASP A 140 -10.23 -8.57 -17.12
N PHE A 141 -9.52 -9.62 -16.72
CA PHE A 141 -8.13 -9.53 -16.24
C PHE A 141 -7.10 -9.20 -17.33
N ASN A 142 -7.48 -9.18 -18.62
CA ASN A 142 -6.57 -8.77 -19.70
C ASN A 142 -6.00 -7.37 -19.48
N ILE A 143 -6.71 -6.49 -18.75
CA ILE A 143 -6.22 -5.16 -18.38
C ILE A 143 -4.94 -5.22 -17.53
N LEU A 144 -4.76 -6.27 -16.73
CA LEU A 144 -3.57 -6.48 -15.90
C LEU A 144 -2.38 -7.02 -16.71
N ASP A 145 -2.65 -7.67 -17.85
CA ASP A 145 -1.61 -8.14 -18.75
C ASP A 145 -0.87 -6.97 -19.46
N GLU A 146 -1.43 -5.78 -19.40
CA GLU A 146 -0.81 -4.57 -19.92
C GLU A 146 0.22 -3.95 -18.98
N LEU A 147 0.28 -4.39 -17.71
CA LEU A 147 1.28 -3.93 -16.76
C LEU A 147 2.68 -4.39 -17.19
N ASN A 148 3.63 -3.47 -17.11
CA ASN A 148 5.03 -3.68 -17.45
C ASN A 148 5.95 -3.19 -16.32
N GLU A 149 7.25 -3.20 -16.55
CA GLU A 149 8.23 -2.72 -15.57
C GLU A 149 7.93 -1.30 -15.10
N ASN A 150 7.97 -1.09 -13.78
CA ASN A 150 7.64 0.13 -13.05
C ASN A 150 6.16 0.53 -13.05
N ASP A 151 5.27 -0.16 -13.78
CA ASP A 151 3.84 0.04 -13.60
C ASP A 151 3.42 -0.44 -12.21
N ILE A 152 2.38 0.18 -11.66
CA ILE A 152 1.92 -0.08 -10.30
C ILE A 152 0.54 -0.73 -10.30
N LEU A 153 0.42 -1.86 -9.60
CA LEU A 153 -0.84 -2.46 -9.18
C LEU A 153 -1.06 -2.18 -7.69
N PHE A 154 -1.98 -1.31 -7.37
CA PHE A 154 -2.36 -0.94 -6.02
C PHE A 154 -3.57 -1.77 -5.59
N VAL A 155 -3.48 -2.43 -4.43
CA VAL A 155 -4.53 -3.32 -3.91
C VAL A 155 -4.92 -2.89 -2.50
N ASP A 156 -6.17 -2.47 -2.36
CA ASP A 156 -6.84 -2.17 -1.09
C ASP A 156 -8.25 -2.78 -1.16
N ASN A 157 -8.33 -4.05 -0.88
CA ASN A 157 -9.49 -4.89 -1.14
C ASN A 157 -10.28 -5.27 0.14
N SER A 158 -10.97 -6.41 0.15
CA SER A 158 -11.80 -6.86 1.30
C SER A 158 -11.00 -7.37 2.51
N HIS A 159 -9.67 -7.50 2.40
CA HIS A 159 -8.72 -7.96 3.43
C HIS A 159 -8.95 -9.40 3.93
N ARG A 160 -9.79 -10.18 3.26
CA ARG A 160 -10.11 -11.56 3.67
C ARG A 160 -10.00 -12.51 2.50
N ILE A 161 -9.17 -13.55 2.65
CA ILE A 161 -9.06 -14.64 1.68
C ILE A 161 -10.21 -15.60 1.93
N LEU A 162 -11.32 -15.38 1.26
CA LEU A 162 -12.53 -16.21 1.29
C LEU A 162 -12.84 -16.78 -0.09
N PRO A 163 -13.65 -17.85 -0.21
CA PRO A 163 -14.03 -18.37 -1.52
C PRO A 163 -14.63 -17.28 -2.41
N ASN A 164 -14.10 -17.14 -3.63
CA ASN A 164 -14.50 -16.15 -4.63
C ASN A 164 -14.42 -14.68 -4.16
N SER A 165 -13.54 -14.38 -3.21
CA SER A 165 -13.26 -12.98 -2.83
C SER A 165 -12.21 -12.36 -3.75
N ASP A 166 -12.20 -11.03 -3.82
CA ASP A 166 -11.17 -10.23 -4.47
C ASP A 166 -9.76 -10.59 -3.98
N SER A 167 -9.56 -10.75 -2.66
CA SER A 167 -8.28 -11.17 -2.08
C SER A 167 -7.88 -12.57 -2.56
N MET A 168 -8.80 -13.52 -2.61
CA MET A 168 -8.50 -14.88 -3.11
C MET A 168 -8.06 -14.83 -4.58
N VAL A 169 -8.81 -14.13 -5.42
CA VAL A 169 -8.50 -13.95 -6.84
C VAL A 169 -7.13 -13.27 -7.01
N PHE A 170 -6.89 -12.20 -6.26
CA PHE A 170 -5.59 -11.52 -6.30
C PHE A 170 -4.43 -12.46 -5.99
N TYR A 171 -4.47 -13.18 -4.87
CA TYR A 171 -3.36 -14.04 -4.48
C TYR A 171 -3.21 -15.30 -5.35
N LEU A 172 -4.30 -15.94 -5.77
CA LEU A 172 -4.20 -17.21 -6.50
C LEU A 172 -4.08 -17.04 -8.02
N GLU A 173 -4.67 -16.00 -8.59
CA GLU A 173 -4.79 -15.89 -10.03
C GLU A 173 -3.96 -14.76 -10.63
N ILE A 174 -3.74 -13.66 -9.88
CA ILE A 174 -3.09 -12.45 -10.41
C ILE A 174 -1.63 -12.36 -9.97
N LEU A 175 -1.35 -12.28 -8.66
CA LEU A 175 0.00 -12.07 -8.13
C LEU A 175 1.05 -13.05 -8.71
N PRO A 176 0.78 -14.34 -8.86
CA PRO A 176 1.74 -15.29 -9.43
C PRO A 176 2.10 -15.05 -10.89
N LYS A 177 1.19 -14.40 -11.66
CA LYS A 177 1.32 -14.19 -13.11
C LYS A 177 1.85 -12.81 -13.48
N LEU A 178 1.98 -11.88 -12.54
CA LEU A 178 2.49 -10.56 -12.80
C LEU A 178 3.88 -10.61 -13.42
N LYS A 179 4.11 -9.75 -14.41
CA LYS A 179 5.38 -9.67 -15.12
C LYS A 179 6.50 -9.12 -14.23
N LYS A 180 7.72 -9.50 -14.56
CA LYS A 180 8.93 -8.94 -13.98
C LYS A 180 8.93 -7.41 -14.07
N GLY A 181 9.34 -6.77 -12.98
CA GLY A 181 9.45 -5.31 -12.89
C GLY A 181 8.17 -4.60 -12.45
N VAL A 182 7.01 -5.28 -12.47
CA VAL A 182 5.76 -4.71 -11.94
C VAL A 182 5.90 -4.47 -10.45
N ILE A 183 5.44 -3.29 -10.01
CA ILE A 183 5.38 -2.91 -8.60
C ILE A 183 3.99 -3.21 -8.08
N VAL A 184 3.91 -3.88 -6.95
CA VAL A 184 2.66 -4.22 -6.29
C VAL A 184 2.61 -3.55 -4.93
N HIS A 185 1.52 -2.87 -4.66
CA HIS A 185 1.14 -2.37 -3.34
C HIS A 185 0.02 -3.24 -2.77
N ILE A 186 0.09 -3.57 -1.49
CA ILE A 186 -0.99 -4.20 -0.76
C ILE A 186 -1.20 -3.41 0.52
N HIS A 187 -2.43 -2.97 0.76
CA HIS A 187 -2.80 -2.21 1.95
C HIS A 187 -3.10 -3.12 3.15
N ASP A 188 -3.07 -2.55 4.35
CA ASP A 188 -3.33 -3.24 5.62
C ASP A 188 -2.43 -4.47 5.87
N ILE A 189 -1.13 -4.33 5.59
CA ILE A 189 -0.10 -5.35 5.81
C ILE A 189 0.87 -4.88 6.90
N TYR A 190 0.98 -5.67 7.96
CA TYR A 190 1.80 -5.39 9.14
C TYR A 190 3.06 -6.26 9.25
N LEU A 191 3.36 -7.09 8.25
CA LEU A 191 4.51 -7.99 8.25
C LEU A 191 5.82 -7.26 8.57
N PRO A 192 6.70 -7.84 9.38
CA PRO A 192 6.73 -9.21 9.94
C PRO A 192 5.94 -9.37 11.26
N TYR A 193 5.12 -8.41 11.62
CA TYR A 193 4.24 -8.44 12.78
C TYR A 193 2.85 -8.96 12.39
N ASP A 194 2.03 -9.25 13.38
CA ASP A 194 0.65 -9.65 13.16
C ASP A 194 -0.28 -8.44 13.04
N TYR A 195 -1.53 -8.69 12.66
CA TYR A 195 -2.58 -7.67 12.72
C TYR A 195 -2.80 -7.17 14.15
N PRO A 196 -3.10 -5.89 14.35
CA PRO A 196 -3.58 -5.39 15.64
C PRO A 196 -4.93 -6.04 16.00
N GLN A 197 -5.29 -6.06 17.29
CA GLN A 197 -6.45 -6.80 17.79
C GLN A 197 -7.75 -6.47 17.04
N PHE A 198 -8.01 -5.19 16.75
CA PHE A 198 -9.24 -4.79 16.06
C PHE A 198 -9.37 -5.34 14.64
N MET A 199 -8.26 -5.65 13.96
CA MET A 199 -8.26 -6.33 12.66
C MET A 199 -8.39 -7.84 12.81
N CYS A 200 -7.79 -8.42 13.87
CA CYS A 200 -8.04 -9.82 14.24
C CYS A 200 -9.52 -10.08 14.51
N ASP A 201 -10.19 -9.17 15.22
CA ASP A 201 -11.64 -9.24 15.50
C ASP A 201 -12.50 -9.14 14.23
N ARG A 202 -11.97 -8.50 13.17
CA ARG A 202 -12.57 -8.41 11.84
C ARG A 202 -12.20 -9.55 10.90
N PHE A 203 -11.40 -10.50 11.35
CA PHE A 203 -10.93 -11.67 10.59
C PHE A 203 -10.11 -11.30 9.35
N TYR A 204 -9.30 -10.25 9.41
CA TYR A 204 -8.36 -9.94 8.33
C TYR A 204 -7.37 -11.10 8.15
N SER A 205 -7.07 -11.46 6.93
CA SER A 205 -6.26 -12.66 6.64
C SER A 205 -5.31 -12.52 5.46
N GLU A 206 -5.42 -11.47 4.67
CA GLU A 206 -4.65 -11.34 3.42
C GLU A 206 -3.14 -11.24 3.62
N GLN A 207 -2.67 -10.64 4.72
CA GLN A 207 -1.22 -10.62 4.99
C GLN A 207 -0.63 -12.03 5.17
N TYR A 208 -1.43 -13.02 5.59
CA TYR A 208 -0.95 -14.40 5.68
C TYR A 208 -0.76 -15.01 4.30
N GLY A 209 -1.59 -14.62 3.33
CA GLY A 209 -1.38 -14.94 1.90
C GLY A 209 -0.05 -14.38 1.41
N LEU A 210 0.20 -13.09 1.62
CA LEU A 210 1.47 -12.46 1.27
C LEU A 210 2.66 -13.14 1.98
N ALA A 211 2.52 -13.43 3.28
CA ALA A 211 3.55 -14.09 4.05
C ALA A 211 3.96 -15.45 3.46
N MET A 212 2.99 -16.25 2.98
CA MET A 212 3.27 -17.52 2.32
C MET A 212 4.10 -17.33 1.03
N TYR A 213 3.80 -16.31 0.24
CA TYR A 213 4.58 -15.98 -0.97
C TYR A 213 6.00 -15.55 -0.64
N LEU A 214 6.18 -14.69 0.37
CA LEU A 214 7.50 -14.23 0.80
C LEU A 214 8.34 -15.38 1.35
N LEU A 215 7.76 -16.27 2.16
CA LEU A 215 8.46 -17.44 2.71
C LEU A 215 8.82 -18.46 1.63
N ALA A 216 7.97 -18.65 0.63
CA ALA A 216 8.18 -19.63 -0.44
C ALA A 216 9.18 -19.14 -1.50
N ASN A 217 9.16 -17.85 -1.85
CA ASN A 217 10.02 -17.29 -2.91
C ASN A 217 10.31 -15.79 -2.71
N PRO A 218 11.15 -15.44 -1.72
CA PRO A 218 11.48 -14.04 -1.42
C PRO A 218 12.23 -13.34 -2.55
N GLU A 219 12.91 -14.09 -3.43
CA GLU A 219 13.63 -13.52 -4.58
C GLU A 219 12.66 -12.98 -5.64
N LYS A 220 11.56 -13.69 -5.89
CA LYS A 220 10.51 -13.24 -6.82
C LYS A 220 9.73 -12.06 -6.26
N TYR A 221 9.36 -12.11 -5.00
CA TYR A 221 8.51 -11.13 -4.35
C TYR A 221 9.35 -10.19 -3.48
N GLN A 222 10.16 -9.35 -4.13
CA GLN A 222 11.12 -8.52 -3.44
C GLN A 222 10.45 -7.34 -2.71
N THR A 223 10.53 -7.31 -1.39
CA THR A 223 10.07 -6.17 -0.59
C THR A 223 10.87 -4.91 -0.92
N ILE A 224 10.19 -3.80 -1.20
CA ILE A 224 10.84 -2.52 -1.52
C ILE A 224 10.46 -1.39 -0.57
N LEU A 225 9.26 -1.39 0.04
CA LEU A 225 8.87 -0.39 1.05
C LEU A 225 7.78 -0.96 1.99
N PRO A 226 8.15 -1.57 3.12
CA PRO A 226 7.21 -2.10 4.10
C PRO A 226 6.92 -1.04 5.19
N ASN A 227 5.87 -0.25 5.04
CA ASN A 227 5.65 0.95 5.86
C ASN A 227 5.53 0.65 7.36
N TYR A 228 4.85 -0.43 7.75
CA TYR A 228 4.72 -0.75 9.17
C TYR A 228 6.05 -1.20 9.78
N PHE A 229 6.86 -1.96 9.04
CA PHE A 229 8.23 -2.31 9.47
C PHE A 229 9.11 -1.06 9.63
N ILE A 230 9.04 -0.10 8.69
CA ILE A 230 9.77 1.16 8.76
C ILE A 230 9.35 1.97 10.00
N PHE A 231 8.07 1.97 10.33
CA PHE A 231 7.55 2.66 11.51
C PHE A 231 8.05 2.04 12.83
N GLU A 232 8.05 0.70 12.93
CA GLU A 232 8.47 -0.04 14.12
C GLU A 232 10.00 -0.09 14.29
N ASP A 233 10.76 0.02 13.19
CA ASP A 233 12.22 0.02 13.23
C ASP A 233 12.76 1.38 13.66
N LYS A 234 13.53 1.40 14.74
CA LYS A 234 14.04 2.63 15.36
C LYS A 234 14.87 3.47 14.37
N GLU A 235 15.77 2.85 13.63
CA GLU A 235 16.67 3.56 12.71
C GLU A 235 15.88 4.14 11.52
N LEU A 236 15.03 3.33 10.89
CA LEU A 236 14.27 3.78 9.72
C LEU A 236 13.22 4.83 10.10
N SER A 237 12.58 4.68 11.26
CA SER A 237 11.62 5.69 11.75
C SER A 237 12.28 7.01 12.14
N GLU A 238 13.51 6.99 12.68
CA GLU A 238 14.32 8.19 12.90
C GLU A 238 14.73 8.82 11.58
N LEU A 239 15.10 8.05 10.56
CA LEU A 239 15.51 8.54 9.25
C LEU A 239 14.36 9.28 8.53
N ILE A 240 13.14 8.78 8.58
CA ILE A 240 11.97 9.44 7.97
C ILE A 240 11.39 10.58 8.81
N SER A 241 11.81 10.71 10.08
CA SER A 241 11.20 11.64 11.04
C SER A 241 11.12 13.11 10.59
N PRO A 242 12.07 13.66 9.78
CA PRO A 242 11.97 15.05 9.32
C PRO A 242 10.72 15.38 8.51
N ILE A 243 10.05 14.36 7.93
CA ILE A 243 8.82 14.61 7.17
C ILE A 243 7.68 15.09 8.07
N TRP A 244 7.69 14.70 9.34
CA TRP A 244 6.65 15.03 10.31
C TRP A 244 6.75 16.45 10.88
N ASN A 245 7.82 17.19 10.56
CA ASN A 245 8.10 18.51 11.11
C ASN A 245 7.41 19.63 10.32
N HIS A 246 6.07 19.55 10.19
CA HIS A 246 5.28 20.58 9.54
C HIS A 246 3.91 20.70 10.21
N GLU A 247 3.36 21.90 10.29
CA GLU A 247 2.09 22.19 10.98
C GLU A 247 0.89 21.42 10.41
N ASN A 248 0.87 21.17 9.09
CA ASN A 248 -0.19 20.42 8.42
C ASN A 248 -0.24 18.94 8.85
N LEU A 249 0.83 18.41 9.44
CA LEU A 249 0.92 17.03 9.91
C LEU A 249 0.68 16.89 11.41
N SER A 250 0.16 17.92 12.05
CA SER A 250 -0.19 17.86 13.47
C SER A 250 -1.27 16.80 13.73
N GLY A 251 -1.00 15.86 14.62
CA GLY A 251 -1.92 14.78 14.97
C GLY A 251 -2.06 13.65 13.92
N VAL A 252 -1.23 13.65 12.89
CA VAL A 252 -1.21 12.57 11.89
C VAL A 252 -0.65 11.30 12.51
N GLU A 253 -1.34 10.18 12.27
CA GLU A 253 -0.83 8.84 12.59
C GLU A 253 0.39 8.54 11.72
N LYS A 254 1.56 8.38 12.35
CA LYS A 254 2.85 8.27 11.65
C LYS A 254 3.16 6.89 11.10
N HIS A 255 2.36 5.89 11.45
CA HIS A 255 2.52 4.55 10.90
C HIS A 255 1.99 4.46 9.46
N GLY A 256 2.08 3.27 8.86
CA GLY A 256 1.45 2.91 7.60
C GLY A 256 1.15 1.42 7.55
N GLY A 257 0.12 1.04 6.81
CA GLY A 257 -0.24 -0.34 6.49
C GLY A 257 0.14 -0.74 5.06
N SER A 258 0.78 0.13 4.29
CA SER A 258 1.19 -0.16 2.92
C SER A 258 2.41 -1.08 2.88
N TYR A 259 2.31 -2.12 2.06
CA TYR A 259 3.42 -3.02 1.76
C TYR A 259 3.71 -3.03 0.26
N TRP A 260 4.87 -2.59 -0.12
CA TRP A 260 5.29 -2.50 -1.50
C TRP A 260 6.30 -3.57 -1.84
N LEU A 261 6.08 -4.26 -2.94
CA LEU A 261 7.00 -5.25 -3.48
C LEU A 261 7.21 -5.06 -4.98
N ARG A 262 8.31 -5.59 -5.50
CA ARG A 262 8.60 -5.68 -6.93
C ARG A 262 8.64 -7.14 -7.35
N ILE A 263 8.05 -7.45 -8.48
CA ILE A 263 8.15 -8.78 -9.10
C ILE A 263 9.49 -8.88 -9.82
N ASN A 264 10.34 -9.83 -9.44
CA ASN A 264 11.67 -9.98 -10.03
C ASN A 264 11.76 -11.07 -11.09
N ASN A 265 11.01 -12.16 -10.97
CA ASN A 265 11.07 -13.32 -11.89
C ASN A 265 9.69 -13.85 -12.23
#